data_29e33385dc625d9f1bcf0a0712b5be63
#
_entry.id   29e33385dc625d9f1bcf0a0712b5be63
#
_cell.length_a   1.000
_cell.length_b   1.000
_cell.length_c   1.000
_cell.angle_alpha   90.00
_cell.angle_beta   90.00
_cell.angle_gamma   90.00
#
_symmetry.space_group_name_H-M   'P 1'
#
loop_
_entity.id
_entity.type
_entity.pdbx_description
1 polymer ?
#
loop_
_entity_poly.entity_id
_entity_poly.type
_entity_poly.pdbx_seq_one_letter_code
_entity_poly.pdbx_strand_id
1 'polypeptide(L)'
;MIRKLLNGDIDRVADIWLKTNLKAHYFISNQYWKSNYELVKEMMSQSEVYVFEADKMIQGFVGLNDEYIEGIFVSDEMQSCGIGKLLLDYIKNKKVRLRLLFCFPYTGMAG
;
A
#
# COMPACT_ATOMS: atom_id res chain seq x y z
N MET A 1 -0.80 -12.66 8.59
CA MET A 1 0.66 -12.75 8.60
C MET A 1 1.27 -11.65 7.76
N ILE A 2 2.26 -10.97 8.30
CA ILE A 2 2.93 -9.88 7.59
C ILE A 2 4.30 -10.37 7.12
N ARG A 3 4.59 -10.14 5.85
CA ARG A 3 5.86 -10.55 5.23
C ARG A 3 6.28 -9.57 4.17
N LYS A 4 7.52 -9.72 3.71
CA LYS A 4 8.05 -8.87 2.68
C LYS A 4 7.41 -9.20 1.32
N LEU A 5 7.27 -8.17 0.47
CA LEU A 5 6.73 -8.33 -0.88
C LEU A 5 7.61 -9.26 -1.71
N LEU A 6 6.97 -10.16 -2.45
CA LEU A 6 7.62 -11.00 -3.45
C LEU A 6 7.17 -10.55 -4.85
N ASN A 7 7.96 -10.90 -5.87
CA ASN A 7 7.64 -10.48 -7.24
C ASN A 7 6.25 -10.93 -7.68
N GLY A 8 5.81 -12.10 -7.25
CA GLY A 8 4.48 -12.60 -7.60
C GLY A 8 3.32 -11.85 -6.95
N ASP A 9 3.61 -10.98 -5.99
CA ASP A 9 2.60 -10.21 -5.27
C ASP A 9 2.30 -8.85 -5.90
N ILE A 10 3.14 -8.39 -6.83
CA ILE A 10 3.09 -7.01 -7.33
C ILE A 10 1.75 -6.69 -7.97
N ASP A 11 1.21 -7.60 -8.77
CA ASP A 11 -0.08 -7.36 -9.43
C ASP A 11 -1.21 -7.19 -8.43
N ARG A 12 -1.23 -8.02 -7.40
CA ARG A 12 -2.27 -7.93 -6.36
C ARG A 12 -2.14 -6.64 -5.56
N VAL A 13 -0.92 -6.27 -5.19
CA VAL A 13 -0.66 -5.05 -4.42
C VAL A 13 -1.02 -3.81 -5.24
N ALA A 14 -0.64 -3.79 -6.52
CA ALA A 14 -1.01 -2.69 -7.40
C ALA A 14 -2.52 -2.59 -7.60
N ASP A 15 -3.21 -3.73 -7.63
CA ASP A 15 -4.67 -3.76 -7.73
C ASP A 15 -5.32 -3.14 -6.49
N ILE A 16 -4.81 -3.44 -5.31
CA ILE A 16 -5.30 -2.81 -4.07
C ILE A 16 -5.06 -1.31 -4.12
N TRP A 17 -3.87 -0.88 -4.54
CA TRP A 17 -3.56 0.53 -4.70
C TRP A 17 -4.56 1.22 -5.63
N LEU A 18 -4.81 0.64 -6.79
CA LEU A 18 -5.72 1.24 -7.77
C LEU A 18 -7.13 1.35 -7.22
N LYS A 19 -7.67 0.26 -6.70
CA LYS A 19 -9.06 0.21 -6.23
C LYS A 19 -9.30 1.13 -5.05
N THR A 20 -8.37 1.19 -4.10
CA THR A 20 -8.53 2.08 -2.95
C THR A 20 -8.49 3.54 -3.36
N ASN A 21 -7.64 3.90 -4.32
CA ASN A 21 -7.57 5.27 -4.81
C ASN A 21 -8.79 5.65 -5.65
N LEU A 22 -9.29 4.75 -6.48
CA LEU A 22 -10.50 5.00 -7.26
C LEU A 22 -11.68 5.29 -6.34
N LYS A 23 -11.75 4.61 -5.21
CA LYS A 23 -12.83 4.81 -4.26
C LYS A 23 -12.63 6.05 -3.39
N ALA A 24 -11.43 6.24 -2.85
CA ALA A 24 -11.14 7.34 -1.93
C ALA A 24 -11.10 8.69 -2.62
N HIS A 25 -10.73 8.71 -3.90
CA HIS A 25 -10.55 9.94 -4.67
C HIS A 25 -11.43 9.93 -5.92
N TYR A 26 -12.72 9.62 -5.73
CA TYR A 26 -13.67 9.49 -6.83
C TYR A 26 -13.81 10.76 -7.69
N PHE A 27 -13.44 11.91 -7.14
CA PHE A 27 -13.48 13.19 -7.84
C PHE A 27 -12.33 13.35 -8.85
N ILE A 28 -11.32 12.48 -8.80
CA ILE A 28 -10.22 12.46 -9.77
C ILE A 28 -10.57 11.40 -10.82
N SER A 29 -10.30 11.69 -12.09
CA SER A 29 -10.70 10.78 -13.16
C SER A 29 -10.05 9.40 -13.01
N ASN A 30 -10.81 8.36 -13.39
CA ASN A 30 -10.29 7.00 -13.37
C ASN A 30 -9.05 6.85 -14.26
N GLN A 31 -9.02 7.61 -15.36
CA GLN A 31 -7.91 7.57 -16.29
C GLN A 31 -6.59 7.99 -15.64
N TYR A 32 -6.66 8.96 -14.72
CA TYR A 32 -5.50 9.41 -13.99
C TYR A 32 -4.85 8.25 -13.21
N TRP A 33 -5.65 7.51 -12.45
CA TRP A 33 -5.15 6.39 -11.65
C TRP A 33 -4.68 5.24 -12.53
N LYS A 34 -5.45 4.91 -13.57
CA LYS A 34 -5.12 3.80 -14.46
C LYS A 34 -3.85 4.07 -15.25
N SER A 35 -3.61 5.33 -15.65
CA SER A 35 -2.40 5.68 -16.38
C SER A 35 -1.13 5.59 -15.54
N ASN A 36 -1.27 5.57 -14.22
CA ASN A 36 -0.12 5.44 -13.31
C ASN A 36 0.07 4.02 -12.78
N TYR A 37 -0.77 3.08 -13.20
CA TYR A 37 -0.74 1.73 -12.69
C TYR A 37 0.59 1.04 -12.92
N GLU A 38 1.11 1.09 -14.13
CA GLU A 38 2.39 0.45 -14.46
C GLU A 38 3.57 1.12 -13.75
N LEU A 39 3.54 2.44 -13.62
CA LEU A 39 4.56 3.18 -12.89
C LEU A 39 4.60 2.75 -11.41
N VAL A 40 3.43 2.60 -10.80
CA VAL A 40 3.33 2.17 -9.40
C VAL A 40 3.88 0.76 -9.22
N LYS A 41 3.59 -0.15 -10.17
CA LYS A 41 4.15 -1.50 -10.11
C LYS A 41 5.68 -1.47 -10.12
N GLU A 42 6.25 -0.64 -10.98
CA GLU A 42 7.70 -0.50 -11.04
C GLU A 42 8.25 0.08 -9.74
N MET A 43 7.61 1.09 -9.19
CA MET A 43 8.03 1.70 -7.93
C MET A 43 7.97 0.70 -6.78
N MET A 44 6.94 -0.13 -6.73
CA MET A 44 6.80 -1.16 -5.70
C MET A 44 7.91 -2.20 -5.77
N SER A 45 8.35 -2.54 -6.98
CA SER A 45 9.42 -3.52 -7.16
C SER A 45 10.76 -3.00 -6.63
N GLN A 46 10.91 -1.69 -6.50
CA GLN A 46 12.15 -1.05 -6.05
C GLN A 46 12.05 -0.49 -4.63
N SER A 47 10.89 -0.59 -4.01
CA SER A 47 10.63 -0.05 -2.68
C SER A 47 10.62 -1.15 -1.64
N GLU A 48 10.73 -0.75 -0.37
CA GLU A 48 10.54 -1.67 0.73
C GLU A 48 9.04 -1.77 1.01
N VAL A 49 8.45 -2.94 0.73
CA VAL A 49 7.01 -3.15 0.87
C VAL A 49 6.76 -4.40 1.70
N TYR A 50 5.86 -4.29 2.66
CA TYR A 50 5.39 -5.41 3.47
C TYR A 50 3.91 -5.62 3.23
N VAL A 51 3.51 -6.89 3.14
CA VAL A 51 2.13 -7.25 2.84
C VAL A 51 1.52 -8.00 4.03
N PHE A 52 0.22 -7.83 4.20
CA PHE A 52 -0.56 -8.63 5.14
C PHE A 52 -1.30 -9.71 4.35
N GLU A 53 -0.97 -10.96 4.64
CA GLU A 53 -1.58 -12.11 3.97
C GLU A 53 -2.38 -12.93 4.97
N ALA A 54 -3.62 -13.24 4.62
CA ALA A 54 -4.47 -14.13 5.37
C ALA A 54 -5.34 -14.89 4.39
N ASP A 55 -5.63 -16.15 4.69
CA ASP A 55 -6.45 -17.03 3.84
C ASP A 55 -5.90 -17.09 2.41
N LYS A 56 -4.59 -17.13 2.29
CA LYS A 56 -3.86 -17.21 1.02
C LYS A 56 -4.09 -16.01 0.10
N MET A 57 -4.55 -14.90 0.67
CA MET A 57 -4.77 -13.66 -0.08
C MET A 57 -4.10 -12.49 0.61
N ILE A 58 -3.48 -11.62 -0.18
CA ILE A 58 -2.99 -10.35 0.33
C ILE A 58 -4.18 -9.41 0.50
N GLN A 59 -4.30 -8.85 1.71
CA GLN A 59 -5.43 -8.00 2.09
C GLN A 59 -5.01 -6.57 2.39
N GLY A 60 -3.72 -6.30 2.41
CA GLY A 60 -3.22 -4.96 2.63
C GLY A 60 -1.71 -4.92 2.50
N PHE A 61 -1.17 -3.71 2.44
CA PHE A 61 0.28 -3.54 2.35
C PHE A 61 0.69 -2.16 2.85
N VAL A 62 1.98 -2.03 3.16
CA VAL A 62 2.61 -0.75 3.52
C VAL A 62 3.86 -0.58 2.68
N GLY A 63 4.02 0.59 2.09
CA GLY A 63 5.20 0.95 1.30
C GLY A 63 6.07 1.92 2.08
N LEU A 64 7.38 1.68 2.07
CA LEU A 64 8.37 2.49 2.77
C LEU A 64 9.44 2.96 1.82
N ASN A 65 9.96 4.15 2.11
CA ASN A 65 11.18 4.67 1.50
C ASN A 65 12.09 5.11 2.64
N ASP A 66 13.07 4.28 2.99
CA ASP A 66 13.89 4.42 4.18
C ASP A 66 13.03 4.53 5.44
N GLU A 67 13.03 5.68 6.11
CA GLU A 67 12.24 5.92 7.32
C GLU A 67 10.85 6.49 7.01
N TYR A 68 10.53 6.73 5.73
CA TYR A 68 9.27 7.34 5.34
C TYR A 68 8.24 6.28 4.98
N ILE A 69 7.03 6.44 5.54
CA ILE A 69 5.88 5.65 5.15
C ILE A 69 5.26 6.33 3.94
N GLU A 70 5.31 5.68 2.78
CA GLU A 70 4.73 6.24 1.57
C GLU A 70 3.23 5.98 1.46
N GLY A 71 2.75 4.91 2.09
CA GLY A 71 1.32 4.64 2.14
C GLY A 71 1.01 3.33 2.81
N ILE A 72 -0.17 3.24 3.41
CA ILE A 72 -0.74 2.02 3.96
C ILE A 72 -2.08 1.83 3.29
N PHE A 73 -2.27 0.67 2.67
CA PHE A 73 -3.46 0.37 1.88
C PHE A 73 -4.07 -0.94 2.33
N VAL A 74 -5.39 -0.96 2.49
CA VAL A 74 -6.13 -2.16 2.88
C VAL A 74 -7.23 -2.36 1.86
N SER A 75 -7.43 -3.62 1.43
CA SER A 75 -8.48 -3.93 0.47
C SER A 75 -9.85 -3.57 1.05
N ASP A 76 -10.78 -3.23 0.17
CA ASP A 76 -12.08 -2.69 0.54
C ASP A 76 -12.84 -3.59 1.50
N GLU A 77 -12.86 -4.89 1.23
CA GLU A 77 -13.59 -5.85 2.04
C GLU A 77 -13.01 -6.00 3.44
N MET A 78 -11.75 -5.60 3.63
CA MET A 78 -11.05 -5.83 4.89
C MET A 78 -10.78 -4.53 5.65
N GLN A 79 -11.32 -3.42 5.23
CA GLN A 79 -11.19 -2.18 5.98
C GLN A 79 -11.94 -2.28 7.30
N SER A 80 -11.43 -1.57 8.30
CA SER A 80 -11.97 -1.60 9.67
C SER A 80 -11.74 -2.89 10.43
N CYS A 81 -10.92 -3.80 9.90
CA CYS A 81 -10.53 -5.04 10.59
C CYS A 81 -9.19 -4.91 11.33
N GLY A 82 -8.62 -3.71 11.38
CA GLY A 82 -7.36 -3.48 12.10
C GLY A 82 -6.10 -3.83 11.33
N ILE A 83 -6.19 -4.17 10.04
CA ILE A 83 -5.03 -4.56 9.24
C ILE A 83 -4.04 -3.40 9.09
N GLY A 84 -4.55 -2.18 8.86
CA GLY A 84 -3.69 -1.00 8.77
C GLY A 84 -2.87 -0.78 10.03
N LYS A 85 -3.49 -0.97 11.19
CA LYS A 85 -2.80 -0.85 12.46
C LYS A 85 -1.75 -1.93 12.65
N LEU A 86 -2.07 -3.16 12.25
CA LEU A 86 -1.10 -4.27 12.33
C LEU A 86 0.12 -3.99 11.46
N LEU A 87 -0.09 -3.49 10.25
CA LEU A 87 0.99 -3.12 9.35
C LEU A 87 1.84 -2.00 9.95
N LEU A 88 1.20 -0.98 10.49
CA LEU A 88 1.90 0.14 11.11
C LEU A 88 2.73 -0.32 12.30
N ASP A 89 2.14 -1.15 13.17
CA ASP A 89 2.86 -1.67 14.35
C ASP A 89 4.05 -2.53 13.94
N TYR A 90 3.90 -3.31 12.88
CA TYR A 90 4.97 -4.16 12.38
C TYR A 90 6.18 -3.32 11.95
N ILE A 91 5.96 -2.25 11.19
CA ILE A 91 7.07 -1.42 10.72
C ILE A 91 7.66 -0.56 11.84
N LYS A 92 6.87 -0.18 12.84
CA LYS A 92 7.40 0.52 14.02
C LYS A 92 8.42 -0.32 14.77
N ASN A 93 8.25 -1.63 14.76
CA ASN A 93 9.20 -2.54 15.40
C ASN A 93 10.46 -2.76 14.57
N LYS A 94 10.41 -2.45 13.28
CA LYS A 94 11.56 -2.62 12.38
C LYS A 94 12.37 -1.36 12.20
N LYS A 95 11.76 -0.20 12.41
CA LYS A 95 12.39 1.10 12.15
C LYS A 95 12.48 1.89 13.43
N VAL A 96 13.64 2.47 13.67
CA VAL A 96 13.87 3.34 14.85
C VAL A 96 13.11 4.65 14.68
N ARG A 97 12.97 5.12 13.45
CA ARG A 97 12.35 6.39 13.16
C ARG A 97 11.45 6.23 11.93
N LEU A 98 10.23 6.74 12.04
CA LEU A 98 9.27 6.70 10.94
C LEU A 98 8.70 8.09 10.71
N ARG A 99 8.49 8.43 9.43
CA ARG A 99 7.85 9.67 9.02
C ARG A 99 6.81 9.36 7.96
N LEU A 100 5.73 10.14 7.94
CA LEU A 100 4.73 10.04 6.89
C LEU A 100 5.14 10.89 5.71
N LEU A 101 5.03 10.30 4.52
CA LEU A 101 5.31 10.99 3.28
C LEU A 101 4.12 10.84 2.36
N PHE A 102 3.41 11.95 2.15
CA PHE A 102 2.26 11.98 1.24
C PHE A 102 2.75 12.48 -0.11
N CYS A 103 3.19 11.56 -0.95
CA CYS A 103 3.60 11.92 -2.28
C CYS A 103 2.94 11.01 -3.29
N PHE A 104 2.68 11.57 -4.46
CA PHE A 104 2.22 10.82 -5.60
C PHE A 104 3.30 9.81 -6.01
N PRO A 105 2.91 8.54 -6.34
CA PRO A 105 1.54 8.06 -6.43
C PRO A 105 1.05 7.30 -5.19
N TYR A 106 1.74 7.36 -4.08
CA TYR A 106 1.43 6.59 -2.88
C TYR A 106 0.50 7.33 -1.91
N THR A 107 -0.43 8.10 -2.39
CA THR A 107 -1.23 9.01 -1.56
C THR A 107 -2.51 8.40 -1.00
N GLY A 108 -2.54 7.10 -0.76
CA GLY A 108 -3.74 6.44 -0.26
C GLY A 108 -4.12 6.82 1.17
N MET A 109 -3.19 7.39 1.94
CA MET A 109 -3.46 7.81 3.31
C MET A 109 -3.90 9.26 3.41
N ALA A 110 -3.83 10.00 2.33
CA ALA A 110 -4.26 11.39 2.32
C ALA A 110 -5.77 11.41 2.37
N GLY A 111 -6.25 11.41 3.56
CA GLY A 111 -7.68 11.40 3.79
C GLY A 111 -8.22 12.78 3.90
#